data_c8ec77698be3f4098f1b53472aabef28
#
_entry.id   c8ec77698be3f4098f1b53472aabef28
#
_cell.length_a   1.000
_cell.length_b   1.000
_cell.length_c   1.000
_cell.angle_alpha   90.00
_cell.angle_beta   90.00
_cell.angle_gamma   90.00
#
_symmetry.space_group_name_H-M   'P 1'
#
loop_
_entity.id
_entity.type
_entity.pdbx_description
1 polymer ?
#
loop_
_entity_poly.entity_id
_entity_poly.type
_entity_poly.pdbx_seq_one_letter_code
_entity_poly.pdbx_strand_id
1 'polypeptide(L)'
;MHTTLKNIFSRAAQQPLNSRTPALSKRQRPLFAEQLEARRLLAADATVNLTGASQSLLGEDVNFVVTFDNTSTDPTDNIGYSPFVDIVMPLTGDAPPLPNNGISFPSGSTASYNGLNLSTTEVIFDANGEAIHPFAKDSAGQPVIVSGKPGDQLIVVELPFGSYGPTQPPIDIHFTGSISPDAQPNHAYDVTATGGYRYQVDAVGNPTDDNAAFGTTIVDPVQPQLFRLKKTSNTPEHETATGPNFQHSYTVSMAVAPGQTVYNLELTDTLPDEVQYISVVTISGNSSTTPIPQTSAPSTTSPGGTLSYAFDQVIGTGSDNDVQLVFDYYVAQQDANGQDVIPLGTGGTKTITNNSSATGLWTSSNPNFPTQQTVSSNASDPNSQYALTARTVALQKGFTNLTNPGSPKAGDEIRY
;
A
#
# COMPACT_ATOMS: atom_id res chain seq x y z
N MET A 1 55.76 21.21 -2.43
CA MET A 1 56.42 22.36 -2.99
C MET A 1 55.53 23.56 -2.70
N HIS A 2 55.85 24.25 -1.73
CA HIS A 2 56.57 25.55 -1.67
C HIS A 2 55.71 26.64 -2.31
N THR A 3 55.41 27.79 -1.84
CA THR A 3 55.96 28.59 -0.70
C THR A 3 55.18 29.91 -0.75
N THR A 4 54.59 30.38 0.30
CA THR A 4 55.13 31.35 1.24
C THR A 4 54.98 32.84 0.85
N LEU A 5 54.25 33.62 1.64
CA LEU A 5 54.69 34.73 2.51
C LEU A 5 55.01 36.06 1.80
N LYS A 6 54.67 37.14 2.29
CA LYS A 6 54.85 37.95 3.49
C LYS A 6 54.46 39.42 3.17
N ASN A 7 53.81 40.08 4.06
CA ASN A 7 54.28 41.14 4.95
C ASN A 7 54.58 42.50 4.28
N ILE A 8 54.41 43.68 4.83
CA ILE A 8 54.47 44.21 6.21
C ILE A 8 54.42 45.75 6.11
N PHE A 9 53.84 46.43 7.13
CA PHE A 9 54.19 47.78 7.67
C PHE A 9 53.91 49.05 6.81
N SER A 10 53.63 50.17 7.36
CA SER A 10 53.27 50.79 8.64
C SER A 10 53.43 52.32 8.55
N ARG A 11 52.88 53.02 9.50
CA ARG A 11 53.15 54.40 10.00
C ARG A 11 52.32 55.51 9.40
N ALA A 12 51.49 56.10 10.19
CA ALA A 12 51.60 56.93 11.39
C ALA A 12 51.85 58.41 11.14
N ALA A 13 51.01 59.17 11.76
CA ALA A 13 51.19 60.51 12.34
C ALA A 13 50.94 61.74 11.43
N GLN A 14 50.05 62.59 11.75
CA GLN A 14 50.06 63.70 12.65
C GLN A 14 48.80 64.55 12.48
N GLN A 15 48.27 64.98 13.60
CA GLN A 15 47.32 66.12 13.71
C GLN A 15 48.04 67.48 13.52
N PRO A 16 47.31 68.54 13.22
CA PRO A 16 46.99 69.47 14.28
C PRO A 16 45.58 70.12 14.26
N LEU A 17 45.29 70.69 15.34
CA LEU A 17 44.17 71.38 15.92
C LEU A 17 43.57 72.56 15.17
N ASN A 18 42.29 72.82 15.51
CA ASN A 18 41.56 74.08 15.72
C ASN A 18 40.73 74.65 14.52
N SER A 19 39.41 74.56 14.72
CA SER A 19 38.64 75.80 15.02
C SER A 19 37.16 75.45 15.29
N ARG A 20 36.66 76.07 16.32
CA ARG A 20 35.28 75.97 16.81
C ARG A 20 34.32 76.76 15.91
N THR A 21 33.19 76.15 15.54
CA THR A 21 31.91 76.85 15.39
C THR A 21 30.76 75.93 15.74
N PRO A 22 29.76 76.32 16.56
CA PRO A 22 28.67 75.41 16.93
C PRO A 22 27.59 75.44 15.87
N ALA A 23 27.48 74.37 15.14
CA ALA A 23 26.35 74.13 14.24
C ALA A 23 25.25 73.38 14.99
N LEU A 24 24.07 73.96 15.03
CA LEU A 24 22.83 73.39 15.50
C LEU A 24 22.60 71.97 14.99
N SER A 25 22.68 70.97 15.86
CA SER A 25 22.34 69.61 15.55
C SER A 25 20.84 69.48 15.34
N LYS A 26 20.41 69.37 14.10
CA LYS A 26 19.13 68.77 13.78
C LYS A 26 19.18 67.34 14.30
N ARG A 27 18.45 67.06 15.39
CA ARG A 27 18.15 65.68 15.81
C ARG A 27 17.40 65.01 14.67
N GLN A 28 18.12 64.27 13.83
CA GLN A 28 17.53 63.24 13.00
C GLN A 28 17.12 62.11 13.95
N ARG A 29 15.81 61.97 14.15
CA ARG A 29 15.24 60.75 14.72
C ARG A 29 15.60 59.63 13.75
N PRO A 30 16.31 58.56 14.17
CA PRO A 30 16.38 57.40 13.34
C PRO A 30 14.97 56.88 13.14
N LEU A 31 14.47 56.88 11.89
CA LEU A 31 13.36 56.04 11.50
C LEU A 31 13.83 54.61 11.71
N PHE A 32 13.45 54.04 12.84
CA PHE A 32 13.44 52.58 12.92
C PHE A 32 12.36 52.14 11.92
N ALA A 33 12.77 51.66 10.75
CA ALA A 33 11.93 50.76 9.99
C ALA A 33 11.70 49.57 10.92
N GLU A 34 10.54 49.48 11.53
CA GLU A 34 10.10 48.25 12.10
C GLU A 34 10.23 47.22 10.95
N GLN A 35 11.10 46.24 11.17
CA GLN A 35 11.16 45.11 10.30
C GLN A 35 9.78 44.52 10.37
N LEU A 36 8.98 44.70 9.29
CA LEU A 36 7.72 44.01 9.16
C LEU A 36 8.04 42.55 9.41
N GLU A 37 7.61 42.04 10.55
CA GLU A 37 7.62 40.60 10.77
C GLU A 37 7.04 40.00 9.50
N ALA A 38 7.82 39.07 8.93
CA ALA A 38 7.29 38.25 7.84
C ALA A 38 6.00 37.65 8.43
N ARG A 39 4.85 38.22 8.04
CA ARG A 39 3.56 37.57 8.32
C ARG A 39 3.68 36.21 7.70
N ARG A 40 4.01 35.21 8.53
CA ARG A 40 3.62 33.86 8.21
C ARG A 40 2.09 33.93 8.15
N LEU A 41 1.57 33.91 6.95
CA LEU A 41 0.19 33.52 6.73
C LEU A 41 0.15 32.07 7.24
N LEU A 42 -0.33 31.91 8.45
CA LEU A 42 -0.62 30.62 9.05
C LEU A 42 -1.97 30.25 8.45
N ALA A 43 -1.91 29.70 7.25
CA ALA A 43 -3.08 29.21 6.53
C ALA A 43 -3.60 27.93 7.19
N ALA A 44 -4.88 27.63 6.94
CA ALA A 44 -5.44 26.31 7.23
C ALA A 44 -4.50 25.21 6.69
N ASP A 45 -4.26 24.18 7.49
CA ASP A 45 -3.33 23.10 7.17
C ASP A 45 -4.14 21.89 6.67
N ALA A 46 -4.20 21.72 5.34
CA ALA A 46 -4.85 20.57 4.72
C ALA A 46 -3.96 19.34 4.85
N THR A 47 -4.42 18.34 5.55
CA THR A 47 -3.73 17.05 5.66
C THR A 47 -4.57 15.93 5.08
N VAL A 48 -3.93 14.94 4.52
CA VAL A 48 -4.58 13.73 4.03
C VAL A 48 -3.86 12.49 4.52
N ASN A 49 -4.62 11.42 4.67
CA ASN A 49 -4.10 10.06 4.78
C ASN A 49 -4.72 9.24 3.65
N LEU A 50 -3.92 8.43 2.95
CA LEU A 50 -4.37 7.58 1.85
C LEU A 50 -4.15 6.12 2.25
N THR A 51 -5.18 5.29 2.08
CA THR A 51 -5.12 3.86 2.34
C THR A 51 -5.85 3.09 1.26
N GLY A 52 -5.22 2.01 0.78
CA GLY A 52 -5.78 1.06 -0.17
C GLY A 52 -5.26 -0.34 0.08
N ALA A 53 -5.62 -1.29 -0.76
CA ALA A 53 -5.00 -2.60 -0.73
C ALA A 53 -3.60 -2.50 -1.31
N SER A 54 -2.58 -2.88 -0.52
CA SER A 54 -1.17 -2.86 -0.96
C SER A 54 -0.88 -3.84 -2.11
N GLN A 55 -1.78 -4.80 -2.36
CA GLN A 55 -1.68 -5.82 -3.42
C GLN A 55 -3.06 -6.16 -3.96
N SER A 56 -3.18 -6.38 -5.27
CA SER A 56 -4.36 -6.93 -5.92
C SER A 56 -3.98 -7.61 -7.23
N LEU A 57 -4.87 -8.46 -7.79
CA LEU A 57 -4.58 -9.14 -9.05
C LEU A 57 -4.66 -8.17 -10.24
N LEU A 58 -3.93 -8.48 -11.30
CA LEU A 58 -4.07 -7.80 -12.60
C LEU A 58 -5.53 -7.84 -13.04
N GLY A 59 -6.05 -6.71 -13.47
CA GLY A 59 -7.45 -6.57 -13.93
C GLY A 59 -8.48 -6.45 -12.80
N GLU A 60 -8.07 -6.48 -11.52
CA GLU A 60 -8.98 -6.22 -10.40
C GLU A 60 -9.07 -4.72 -10.07
N ASP A 61 -10.16 -4.38 -9.40
CA ASP A 61 -10.37 -3.05 -8.83
C ASP A 61 -9.78 -2.98 -7.42
N VAL A 62 -9.24 -1.81 -7.08
CA VAL A 62 -8.72 -1.47 -5.74
C VAL A 62 -9.53 -0.33 -5.17
N ASN A 63 -10.08 -0.53 -3.97
CA ASN A 63 -10.77 0.52 -3.24
C ASN A 63 -9.79 1.31 -2.38
N PHE A 64 -9.88 2.63 -2.47
CA PHE A 64 -9.09 3.57 -1.70
C PHE A 64 -9.96 4.43 -0.80
N VAL A 65 -9.38 4.83 0.32
CA VAL A 65 -9.96 5.83 1.21
C VAL A 65 -8.93 6.94 1.42
N VAL A 66 -9.32 8.17 1.10
CA VAL A 66 -8.59 9.38 1.50
C VAL A 66 -9.30 10.00 2.68
N THR A 67 -8.63 10.06 3.81
CA THR A 67 -9.12 10.81 4.97
C THR A 67 -8.54 12.22 4.90
N PHE A 68 -9.40 13.22 4.68
CA PHE A 68 -9.03 14.64 4.66
C PHE A 68 -9.28 15.24 6.04
N ASP A 69 -8.33 16.05 6.53
CA ASP A 69 -8.45 16.78 7.79
C ASP A 69 -7.81 18.17 7.71
N ASN A 70 -8.16 19.03 8.67
CA ASN A 70 -7.51 20.31 8.89
C ASN A 70 -6.78 20.26 10.24
N THR A 71 -5.46 20.16 10.18
CA THR A 71 -4.62 20.03 11.39
C THR A 71 -4.00 21.34 11.84
N SER A 72 -4.50 22.49 11.35
CA SER A 72 -4.01 23.79 11.75
C SER A 72 -4.14 24.01 13.25
N THR A 73 -3.06 24.48 13.85
CA THR A 73 -2.99 24.85 15.28
C THR A 73 -3.07 26.36 15.49
N ASP A 74 -3.26 27.15 14.43
CA ASP A 74 -3.41 28.60 14.55
C ASP A 74 -4.77 28.95 15.19
N PRO A 75 -4.80 29.78 16.24
CA PRO A 75 -6.05 30.17 16.89
C PRO A 75 -6.87 31.20 16.13
N THR A 76 -6.31 31.84 15.10
CA THR A 76 -6.94 33.03 14.44
C THR A 76 -7.17 32.82 12.95
N ASP A 77 -6.37 32.04 12.26
CA ASP A 77 -6.41 31.85 10.81
C ASP A 77 -6.28 30.38 10.44
N ASN A 78 -7.26 29.59 10.89
CA ASN A 78 -7.24 28.14 10.80
C ASN A 78 -8.36 27.56 9.93
N ILE A 79 -9.12 28.39 9.26
CA ILE A 79 -10.23 27.96 8.39
C ILE A 79 -9.79 28.01 6.94
N GLY A 80 -9.86 26.87 6.26
CA GLY A 80 -9.68 26.79 4.82
C GLY A 80 -11.02 26.85 4.09
N TYR A 81 -11.03 27.33 2.86
CA TYR A 81 -12.25 27.53 2.09
C TYR A 81 -12.22 26.70 0.80
N SER A 82 -13.37 26.13 0.48
CA SER A 82 -13.56 25.21 -0.66
C SER A 82 -12.49 24.13 -0.68
N PRO A 83 -12.50 23.19 0.31
CA PRO A 83 -11.53 22.11 0.40
C PRO A 83 -11.64 21.17 -0.80
N PHE A 84 -10.51 20.60 -1.21
CA PHE A 84 -10.41 19.64 -2.28
C PHE A 84 -9.29 18.62 -2.01
N VAL A 85 -9.30 17.55 -2.78
CA VAL A 85 -8.22 16.55 -2.79
C VAL A 85 -7.78 16.31 -4.22
N ASP A 86 -6.48 16.40 -4.46
CA ASP A 86 -5.81 15.94 -5.67
C ASP A 86 -5.37 14.49 -5.48
N ILE A 87 -5.77 13.62 -6.40
CA ILE A 87 -5.35 12.23 -6.43
C ILE A 87 -4.62 12.02 -7.76
N VAL A 88 -3.38 11.49 -7.70
CA VAL A 88 -2.68 11.10 -8.92
C VAL A 88 -2.71 9.58 -9.05
N MET A 89 -3.28 9.11 -10.17
CA MET A 89 -3.34 7.70 -10.52
C MET A 89 -2.24 7.41 -11.54
N PRO A 90 -1.38 6.41 -11.27
CA PRO A 90 -0.29 6.01 -12.17
C PRO A 90 -0.82 5.21 -13.37
N LEU A 91 -1.51 5.89 -14.29
CA LEU A 91 -2.14 5.27 -15.48
C LEU A 91 -1.13 4.66 -16.43
N THR A 92 0.07 5.26 -16.50
CA THR A 92 1.16 4.78 -17.34
C THR A 92 2.11 3.91 -16.54
N GLY A 93 2.57 2.80 -17.12
CA GLY A 93 3.58 1.95 -16.49
C GLY A 93 4.97 2.59 -16.46
N ASP A 94 5.81 2.09 -15.58
CA ASP A 94 7.12 2.70 -15.32
C ASP A 94 8.23 2.34 -16.32
N ALA A 95 8.13 1.21 -17.05
CA ALA A 95 9.22 0.82 -17.93
C ALA A 95 8.84 -0.21 -19.02
N PRO A 96 8.87 0.15 -20.29
CA PRO A 96 8.71 1.51 -20.81
C PRO A 96 7.30 2.03 -20.48
N PRO A 97 7.11 3.33 -20.30
CA PRO A 97 5.79 3.88 -20.04
C PRO A 97 4.89 3.57 -21.22
N LEU A 98 3.85 2.78 -20.96
CA LEU A 98 2.87 2.39 -21.96
C LEU A 98 1.52 2.94 -21.54
N PRO A 99 0.75 3.53 -22.45
CA PRO A 99 -0.56 4.04 -22.10
C PRO A 99 -1.43 2.90 -21.54
N ASN A 100 -2.09 3.15 -20.42
CA ASN A 100 -3.07 2.28 -19.78
C ASN A 100 -2.50 0.94 -19.25
N ASN A 101 -1.24 0.86 -18.87
CA ASN A 101 -0.70 -0.35 -18.25
C ASN A 101 -0.37 -0.18 -16.74
N GLY A 102 -0.91 0.84 -16.11
CA GLY A 102 -0.82 1.09 -14.68
C GLY A 102 -2.16 0.91 -13.95
N ILE A 103 -2.48 1.88 -13.08
CA ILE A 103 -3.74 1.93 -12.33
C ILE A 103 -4.51 3.17 -12.80
N SER A 104 -5.73 2.97 -13.26
CA SER A 104 -6.59 4.05 -13.74
C SER A 104 -7.70 4.37 -12.76
N PHE A 105 -8.19 5.61 -12.80
CA PHE A 105 -9.51 5.96 -12.32
C PHE A 105 -10.50 5.66 -13.46
N PRO A 106 -11.42 4.68 -13.30
CA PRO A 106 -12.26 4.25 -14.39
C PRO A 106 -13.16 5.36 -14.91
N SER A 107 -13.31 5.48 -16.22
CA SER A 107 -14.15 6.50 -16.85
C SER A 107 -15.60 6.43 -16.35
N GLY A 108 -16.13 7.55 -15.92
CA GLY A 108 -17.48 7.65 -15.34
C GLY A 108 -17.57 7.24 -13.88
N SER A 109 -16.46 6.88 -13.25
CA SER A 109 -16.38 6.71 -11.80
C SER A 109 -16.47 8.04 -11.09
N THR A 110 -16.87 8.02 -9.83
CA THR A 110 -16.92 9.20 -8.96
C THR A 110 -16.31 8.86 -7.61
N ALA A 111 -15.64 9.83 -7.01
CA ALA A 111 -15.36 9.74 -5.58
C ALA A 111 -16.65 9.98 -4.79
N SER A 112 -16.74 9.42 -3.58
CA SER A 112 -17.93 9.56 -2.74
C SER A 112 -17.62 9.84 -1.28
N TYR A 113 -18.52 10.57 -0.62
CA TYR A 113 -18.50 10.82 0.81
C TYR A 113 -19.88 10.52 1.40
N ASN A 114 -19.94 9.67 2.42
CA ASN A 114 -21.20 9.24 3.05
C ASN A 114 -22.29 8.79 2.03
N GLY A 115 -21.85 8.12 0.95
CA GLY A 115 -22.73 7.62 -0.11
C GLY A 115 -23.20 8.70 -1.11
N LEU A 116 -22.70 9.92 -1.02
CA LEU A 116 -22.94 11.00 -1.97
C LEU A 116 -21.79 11.11 -2.95
N ASN A 117 -22.08 11.14 -4.24
CA ASN A 117 -21.07 11.39 -5.26
C ASN A 117 -20.54 12.81 -5.15
N LEU A 118 -19.22 12.95 -5.23
CA LEU A 118 -18.51 14.22 -5.20
C LEU A 118 -18.24 14.72 -6.63
N SER A 119 -18.13 16.05 -6.77
CA SER A 119 -17.65 16.66 -8.01
C SER A 119 -16.22 16.23 -8.25
N THR A 120 -15.97 15.64 -9.44
CA THR A 120 -14.68 15.08 -9.80
C THR A 120 -14.28 15.56 -11.18
N THR A 121 -13.07 16.11 -11.31
CA THR A 121 -12.49 16.55 -12.58
C THR A 121 -11.22 15.77 -12.87
N GLU A 122 -11.13 15.18 -14.06
CA GLU A 122 -9.97 14.44 -14.53
C GLU A 122 -9.12 15.28 -15.47
N VAL A 123 -7.80 15.25 -15.29
CA VAL A 123 -6.81 15.88 -16.18
C VAL A 123 -5.69 14.88 -16.42
N ILE A 124 -5.27 14.73 -17.68
CA ILE A 124 -4.11 13.88 -18.03
C ILE A 124 -2.87 14.76 -18.06
N PHE A 125 -1.79 14.29 -17.42
CA PHE A 125 -0.48 14.94 -17.51
C PHE A 125 0.04 14.93 -18.94
N ASP A 126 0.48 16.07 -19.41
CA ASP A 126 0.99 16.25 -20.77
C ASP A 126 2.36 15.56 -20.98
N ALA A 127 2.94 15.72 -22.16
CA ALA A 127 4.24 15.13 -22.50
C ALA A 127 5.42 15.66 -21.65
N ASN A 128 5.23 16.80 -20.97
CA ASN A 128 6.22 17.37 -20.04
C ASN A 128 6.00 16.90 -18.60
N GLY A 129 4.93 16.12 -18.33
CA GLY A 129 4.52 15.74 -17.00
C GLY A 129 3.84 16.89 -16.24
N GLU A 130 3.10 17.76 -16.95
CA GLU A 130 2.40 18.89 -16.39
C GLU A 130 0.89 18.76 -16.58
N ALA A 131 0.12 19.06 -15.53
CA ALA A 131 -1.33 19.16 -15.58
C ALA A 131 -1.77 20.52 -15.03
N ILE A 132 -2.63 21.23 -15.76
CA ILE A 132 -3.21 22.49 -15.28
C ILE A 132 -4.34 22.13 -14.32
N HIS A 133 -4.21 22.55 -13.06
CA HIS A 133 -5.26 22.36 -12.06
C HIS A 133 -6.55 23.08 -12.48
N PRO A 134 -7.74 22.43 -12.44
CA PRO A 134 -8.96 22.96 -13.03
C PRO A 134 -9.43 24.29 -12.44
N PHE A 135 -9.08 24.59 -11.19
CA PHE A 135 -9.54 25.83 -10.55
C PHE A 135 -8.53 26.48 -9.60
N ALA A 136 -7.49 25.77 -9.15
CA ALA A 136 -6.52 26.35 -8.21
C ALA A 136 -5.63 27.38 -8.91
N LYS A 137 -5.37 28.48 -8.20
CA LYS A 137 -4.49 29.56 -8.67
C LYS A 137 -3.37 29.80 -7.66
N ASP A 138 -2.25 30.29 -8.14
CA ASP A 138 -1.14 30.76 -7.34
C ASP A 138 -1.33 32.20 -6.84
N SER A 139 -0.38 32.71 -6.05
CA SER A 139 -0.41 34.09 -5.52
C SER A 139 -0.32 35.18 -6.59
N ALA A 140 0.03 34.84 -7.82
CA ALA A 140 0.02 35.73 -8.97
C ALA A 140 -1.30 35.66 -9.78
N GLY A 141 -2.25 34.81 -9.32
CA GLY A 141 -3.53 34.55 -9.99
C GLY A 141 -3.42 33.68 -11.22
N GLN A 142 -2.26 33.01 -11.42
CA GLN A 142 -2.07 32.08 -12.53
C GLN A 142 -2.58 30.68 -12.14
N PRO A 143 -3.05 29.85 -13.11
CA PRO A 143 -3.39 28.47 -12.83
C PRO A 143 -2.21 27.72 -12.22
N VAL A 144 -2.48 26.94 -11.18
CA VAL A 144 -1.47 26.03 -10.59
C VAL A 144 -1.17 24.91 -11.59
N ILE A 145 0.11 24.65 -11.77
CA ILE A 145 0.60 23.49 -12.55
C ILE A 145 1.00 22.40 -11.57
N VAL A 146 0.32 21.26 -11.66
CA VAL A 146 0.67 20.05 -10.93
C VAL A 146 1.68 19.27 -11.75
N SER A 147 2.74 18.78 -11.12
CA SER A 147 3.76 17.95 -11.77
C SER A 147 3.54 16.48 -11.49
N GLY A 148 3.70 15.63 -12.50
CA GLY A 148 3.53 14.18 -12.43
C GLY A 148 4.28 13.48 -13.57
N LYS A 149 3.94 12.22 -13.83
CA LYS A 149 4.49 11.50 -14.98
C LYS A 149 3.61 11.74 -16.22
N PRO A 150 4.21 11.91 -17.43
CA PRO A 150 3.43 12.04 -18.67
C PRO A 150 2.44 10.89 -18.84
N GLY A 151 1.18 11.22 -19.07
CA GLY A 151 0.11 10.26 -19.31
C GLY A 151 -0.59 9.75 -18.06
N ASP A 152 -0.11 10.02 -16.85
CA ASP A 152 -0.84 9.72 -15.61
C ASP A 152 -2.08 10.60 -15.47
N GLN A 153 -2.98 10.24 -14.56
CA GLN A 153 -4.24 10.96 -14.31
C GLN A 153 -4.15 11.78 -13.02
N LEU A 154 -4.46 13.07 -13.10
CA LEU A 154 -4.80 13.89 -11.94
C LEU A 154 -6.32 13.90 -11.79
N ILE A 155 -6.82 13.47 -10.66
CA ILE A 155 -8.22 13.47 -10.27
C ILE A 155 -8.41 14.51 -9.19
N VAL A 156 -9.12 15.58 -9.47
CA VAL A 156 -9.42 16.64 -8.50
C VAL A 156 -10.83 16.42 -7.97
N VAL A 157 -10.93 16.17 -6.67
CA VAL A 157 -12.19 15.91 -5.95
C VAL A 157 -12.56 17.15 -5.12
N GLU A 158 -13.66 17.80 -5.46
CA GLU A 158 -14.17 18.94 -4.70
C GLU A 158 -15.01 18.44 -3.52
N LEU A 159 -14.69 18.88 -2.30
CA LEU A 159 -15.46 18.54 -1.12
C LEU A 159 -16.66 19.49 -0.96
N PRO A 160 -17.84 19.00 -0.50
CA PRO A 160 -19.08 19.76 -0.50
C PRO A 160 -19.18 20.75 0.69
N PHE A 161 -18.06 21.40 1.03
CA PHE A 161 -17.97 22.33 2.15
C PHE A 161 -17.49 23.70 1.66
N GLY A 162 -18.19 24.76 2.03
CA GLY A 162 -17.74 26.11 1.74
C GLY A 162 -16.52 26.51 2.57
N SER A 163 -16.43 26.02 3.82
CA SER A 163 -15.31 26.23 4.73
C SER A 163 -15.07 25.00 5.59
N TYR A 164 -13.83 24.79 6.01
CA TYR A 164 -13.46 23.67 6.83
C TYR A 164 -12.36 24.05 7.83
N GLY A 165 -12.65 23.88 9.10
CA GLY A 165 -11.75 24.22 10.20
C GLY A 165 -11.34 23.01 11.05
N PRO A 166 -10.36 23.16 11.94
CA PRO A 166 -9.77 22.03 12.69
C PRO A 166 -10.67 21.42 13.77
N THR A 167 -11.86 21.98 14.00
CA THR A 167 -12.84 21.42 14.93
C THR A 167 -13.87 20.53 14.24
N GLN A 168 -13.85 20.44 12.92
CA GLN A 168 -14.69 19.55 12.15
C GLN A 168 -14.10 18.14 12.12
N PRO A 169 -14.94 17.09 12.12
CA PRO A 169 -14.42 15.72 12.06
C PRO A 169 -13.77 15.43 10.71
N PRO A 170 -12.73 14.56 10.64
CA PRO A 170 -12.15 14.13 9.39
C PRO A 170 -13.17 13.58 8.40
N ILE A 171 -12.87 13.71 7.10
CA ILE A 171 -13.73 13.32 5.98
C ILE A 171 -13.12 12.15 5.25
N ASP A 172 -13.82 11.00 5.23
CA ASP A 172 -13.40 9.82 4.46
C ASP A 172 -14.01 9.86 3.06
N ILE A 173 -13.15 9.96 2.06
CA ILE A 173 -13.47 9.99 0.64
C ILE A 173 -13.14 8.62 0.06
N HIS A 174 -14.14 7.95 -0.50
CA HIS A 174 -13.99 6.65 -1.11
C HIS A 174 -13.91 6.77 -2.63
N PHE A 175 -12.96 6.09 -3.24
CA PHE A 175 -12.86 5.95 -4.69
C PHE A 175 -12.27 4.60 -5.08
N THR A 176 -12.42 4.22 -6.35
CA THR A 176 -11.93 2.95 -6.87
C THR A 176 -10.95 3.21 -8.00
N GLY A 177 -9.80 2.55 -7.94
CA GLY A 177 -8.86 2.43 -9.04
C GLY A 177 -8.98 1.07 -9.71
N SER A 178 -8.73 0.97 -11.00
CA SER A 178 -8.72 -0.28 -11.76
C SER A 178 -7.30 -0.60 -12.22
N ILE A 179 -6.79 -1.76 -11.83
CA ILE A 179 -5.47 -2.24 -12.25
C ILE A 179 -5.57 -2.75 -13.68
N SER A 180 -4.68 -2.28 -14.54
CA SER A 180 -4.59 -2.80 -15.91
C SER A 180 -4.29 -4.30 -15.91
N PRO A 181 -4.93 -5.11 -16.76
CA PRO A 181 -4.54 -6.51 -16.99
C PRO A 181 -3.12 -6.65 -17.57
N ASP A 182 -2.56 -5.58 -18.09
CA ASP A 182 -1.20 -5.49 -18.64
C ASP A 182 -0.21 -4.75 -17.71
N ALA A 183 -0.61 -4.45 -16.46
CA ALA A 183 0.30 -3.88 -15.49
C ALA A 183 1.47 -4.84 -15.19
N GLN A 184 2.64 -4.29 -14.85
CA GLN A 184 3.82 -5.10 -14.52
C GLN A 184 3.59 -5.83 -13.19
N PRO A 185 3.55 -7.17 -13.15
CA PRO A 185 3.43 -7.91 -11.89
C PRO A 185 4.60 -7.63 -10.95
N ASN A 186 4.32 -7.57 -9.66
CA ASN A 186 5.29 -7.34 -8.59
C ASN A 186 6.01 -5.98 -8.66
N HIS A 187 5.55 -5.05 -9.50
CA HIS A 187 6.03 -3.69 -9.53
C HIS A 187 5.09 -2.78 -8.73
N ALA A 188 5.64 -1.90 -7.90
CA ALA A 188 4.82 -0.96 -7.13
C ALA A 188 4.42 0.25 -7.98
N TYR A 189 3.14 0.59 -7.95
CA TYR A 189 2.58 1.79 -8.56
C TYR A 189 2.13 2.74 -7.46
N ASP A 190 2.69 3.93 -7.46
CA ASP A 190 2.45 4.92 -6.43
C ASP A 190 1.17 5.71 -6.72
N VAL A 191 0.10 5.44 -5.98
CA VAL A 191 -1.07 6.32 -5.93
C VAL A 191 -0.78 7.41 -4.91
N THR A 192 -1.03 8.67 -5.27
CA THR A 192 -0.76 9.78 -4.36
C THR A 192 -1.99 10.62 -4.09
N ALA A 193 -2.06 11.23 -2.91
CA ALA A 193 -3.09 12.18 -2.55
C ALA A 193 -2.50 13.44 -1.91
N THR A 194 -3.07 14.60 -2.26
CA THR A 194 -2.70 15.90 -1.69
C THR A 194 -3.98 16.67 -1.34
N GLY A 195 -4.14 17.06 -0.09
CA GLY A 195 -5.23 17.91 0.34
C GLY A 195 -4.98 19.37 0.01
N GLY A 196 -6.03 20.12 -0.22
CA GLY A 196 -5.90 21.55 -0.49
C GLY A 196 -7.14 22.37 -0.17
N TYR A 197 -6.95 23.67 -0.15
CA TYR A 197 -8.00 24.68 -0.10
C TYR A 197 -7.89 25.59 -1.31
N ARG A 198 -9.02 25.83 -1.98
CA ARG A 198 -9.04 26.72 -3.15
C ARG A 198 -8.71 28.15 -2.76
N TYR A 199 -9.15 28.58 -1.56
CA TYR A 199 -8.91 29.92 -1.05
C TYR A 199 -8.30 29.85 0.35
N GLN A 200 -7.27 30.64 0.60
CA GLN A 200 -6.65 30.76 1.92
C GLN A 200 -7.45 31.67 2.86
N VAL A 201 -8.25 32.57 2.30
CA VAL A 201 -9.10 33.50 3.03
C VAL A 201 -10.52 33.41 2.53
N ASP A 202 -11.48 33.96 3.30
CA ASP A 202 -12.89 34.02 2.88
C ASP A 202 -13.04 34.76 1.55
N ALA A 203 -13.33 34.03 0.48
CA ALA A 203 -13.51 34.58 -0.87
C ALA A 203 -14.68 35.56 -0.99
N VAL A 204 -15.68 35.50 -0.08
CA VAL A 204 -16.79 36.46 -0.05
C VAL A 204 -16.33 37.78 0.55
N GLY A 205 -15.48 37.72 1.58
CA GLY A 205 -14.90 38.88 2.22
C GLY A 205 -13.74 39.53 1.45
N ASN A 206 -12.98 38.70 0.71
CA ASN A 206 -11.82 39.18 -0.06
C ASN A 206 -11.68 38.41 -1.40
N PRO A 207 -12.52 38.71 -2.40
CA PRO A 207 -12.57 37.97 -3.67
C PRO A 207 -11.32 38.12 -4.56
N THR A 208 -10.38 38.98 -4.19
CA THR A 208 -9.11 39.16 -4.94
C THR A 208 -7.99 38.25 -4.47
N ASP A 209 -8.16 37.59 -3.34
CA ASP A 209 -7.15 36.67 -2.75
C ASP A 209 -7.49 35.23 -3.10
N ASP A 210 -7.43 34.91 -4.40
CA ASP A 210 -7.85 33.65 -5.02
C ASP A 210 -6.63 32.76 -5.21
N ASN A 211 -5.84 32.48 -4.14
CA ASN A 211 -4.71 31.58 -4.18
C ASN A 211 -4.95 30.32 -3.34
N ALA A 212 -4.62 29.19 -3.93
CA ALA A 212 -4.77 27.90 -3.30
C ALA A 212 -3.66 27.62 -2.27
N ALA A 213 -4.02 26.85 -1.24
CA ALA A 213 -3.07 26.25 -0.31
C ALA A 213 -3.09 24.74 -0.48
N PHE A 214 -1.91 24.11 -0.49
CA PHE A 214 -1.74 22.66 -0.59
C PHE A 214 -1.03 22.14 0.64
N GLY A 215 -1.46 20.97 1.10
CA GLY A 215 -0.81 20.21 2.16
C GLY A 215 0.31 19.32 1.64
N THR A 216 0.74 18.40 2.49
CA THR A 216 1.75 17.41 2.12
C THR A 216 1.14 16.28 1.32
N THR A 217 1.82 15.87 0.25
CA THR A 217 1.45 14.70 -0.55
C THR A 217 1.76 13.40 0.21
N ILE A 218 0.79 12.49 0.25
CA ILE A 218 0.93 11.13 0.78
C ILE A 218 0.95 10.15 -0.38
N VAL A 219 1.73 9.09 -0.23
CA VAL A 219 1.92 8.02 -1.23
C VAL A 219 1.43 6.70 -0.64
N ASP A 220 0.63 5.97 -1.40
CA ASP A 220 0.20 4.59 -1.10
C ASP A 220 0.57 3.68 -2.28
N PRO A 221 1.62 2.83 -2.14
CA PRO A 221 2.04 1.96 -3.22
C PRO A 221 1.13 0.73 -3.34
N VAL A 222 0.66 0.47 -4.55
CA VAL A 222 -0.11 -0.72 -4.91
C VAL A 222 0.74 -1.62 -5.80
N GLN A 223 0.86 -2.89 -5.44
CA GLN A 223 1.63 -3.87 -6.20
C GLN A 223 0.70 -4.86 -6.90
N PRO A 224 0.52 -4.77 -8.24
CA PRO A 224 -0.21 -5.76 -9.02
C PRO A 224 0.41 -7.14 -8.89
N GLN A 225 -0.44 -8.16 -8.76
CA GLN A 225 -0.04 -9.55 -8.65
C GLN A 225 -0.58 -10.35 -9.84
N LEU A 226 0.22 -11.28 -10.36
CA LEU A 226 -0.24 -12.26 -11.34
C LEU A 226 -1.02 -13.39 -10.65
N PHE A 227 -0.58 -13.78 -9.45
CA PHE A 227 -1.24 -14.79 -8.64
C PHE A 227 -1.18 -14.44 -7.15
N ARG A 228 -2.25 -14.77 -6.47
CA ARG A 228 -2.43 -14.61 -5.03
C ARG A 228 -2.57 -16.00 -4.41
N LEU A 229 -1.75 -16.28 -3.42
CA LEU A 229 -1.80 -17.52 -2.65
C LEU A 229 -2.60 -17.31 -1.36
N LYS A 230 -3.27 -18.37 -0.94
CA LYS A 230 -3.95 -18.45 0.35
C LYS A 230 -3.70 -19.81 0.97
N LYS A 231 -3.11 -19.81 2.15
CA LYS A 231 -2.82 -21.03 2.89
C LYS A 231 -3.66 -21.10 4.16
N THR A 232 -4.32 -22.22 4.37
CA THR A 232 -5.14 -22.49 5.54
C THR A 232 -4.86 -23.88 6.08
N SER A 233 -5.28 -24.14 7.31
CA SER A 233 -5.30 -25.48 7.88
C SER A 233 -6.61 -25.71 8.64
N ASN A 234 -7.00 -26.98 8.75
CA ASN A 234 -8.12 -27.37 9.58
C ASN A 234 -7.73 -27.54 11.08
N THR A 235 -6.52 -27.10 11.46
CA THR A 235 -6.06 -27.11 12.85
C THR A 235 -6.93 -26.21 13.71
N PRO A 236 -7.62 -26.74 14.75
CA PRO A 236 -8.47 -25.93 15.61
C PRO A 236 -7.68 -24.86 16.36
N GLU A 237 -8.19 -23.64 16.39
CA GLU A 237 -7.59 -22.50 17.12
C GLU A 237 -6.10 -22.24 16.78
N HIS A 238 -5.62 -22.76 15.64
CA HIS A 238 -4.20 -22.74 15.24
C HIS A 238 -3.28 -23.49 16.23
N GLU A 239 -3.79 -24.48 16.96
CA GLU A 239 -3.04 -25.23 17.96
C GLU A 239 -3.15 -26.74 17.72
N THR A 240 -2.05 -27.47 17.99
CA THR A 240 -2.01 -28.91 17.89
C THR A 240 -1.03 -29.53 18.90
N ALA A 241 -1.26 -30.76 19.29
CA ALA A 241 -0.25 -31.57 19.96
C ALA A 241 0.71 -32.18 18.92
N THR A 242 1.87 -32.69 19.37
CA THR A 242 2.83 -33.37 18.52
C THR A 242 2.54 -34.88 18.39
N GLY A 243 2.88 -35.45 17.25
CA GLY A 243 2.81 -36.89 16.97
C GLY A 243 1.72 -37.31 15.98
N PRO A 244 1.81 -38.53 15.47
CA PRO A 244 1.01 -39.03 14.34
C PRO A 244 -0.50 -39.19 14.63
N ASN A 245 -0.90 -39.11 15.90
CA ASN A 245 -2.34 -39.15 16.28
C ASN A 245 -3.05 -37.81 16.13
N PHE A 246 -2.32 -36.71 15.83
CA PHE A 246 -2.84 -35.38 15.71
C PHE A 246 -2.64 -34.89 14.26
N GLN A 247 -3.33 -35.59 13.35
CA GLN A 247 -3.25 -35.29 11.91
C GLN A 247 -4.17 -34.13 11.54
N HIS A 248 -3.69 -33.29 10.65
CA HIS A 248 -4.39 -32.12 10.10
C HIS A 248 -4.13 -32.04 8.60
N SER A 249 -4.87 -31.16 7.92
CA SER A 249 -4.67 -30.91 6.50
C SER A 249 -4.31 -29.44 6.29
N TYR A 250 -3.32 -29.18 5.43
CA TYR A 250 -3.13 -27.88 4.81
C TYR A 250 -3.92 -27.80 3.51
N THR A 251 -4.48 -26.61 3.26
CA THR A 251 -5.03 -26.24 1.96
C THR A 251 -4.28 -25.04 1.44
N VAL A 252 -3.65 -25.18 0.28
CA VAL A 252 -3.06 -24.10 -0.49
C VAL A 252 -3.96 -23.83 -1.68
N SER A 253 -4.57 -22.66 -1.70
CA SER A 253 -5.41 -22.16 -2.79
C SER A 253 -4.66 -21.06 -3.52
N MET A 254 -4.84 -20.97 -4.84
CA MET A 254 -4.23 -19.94 -5.66
C MET A 254 -5.26 -19.37 -6.64
N ALA A 255 -5.38 -18.04 -6.65
CA ALA A 255 -6.02 -17.29 -7.70
C ALA A 255 -4.99 -16.84 -8.72
N VAL A 256 -5.27 -17.00 -9.99
CA VAL A 256 -4.55 -16.40 -11.11
C VAL A 256 -5.38 -15.24 -11.65
N ALA A 257 -4.75 -14.14 -11.98
CA ALA A 257 -5.42 -12.93 -12.45
C ALA A 257 -6.40 -13.21 -13.60
N PRO A 258 -7.62 -12.62 -13.58
CA PRO A 258 -8.66 -12.93 -14.54
C PRO A 258 -8.22 -12.73 -15.98
N GLY A 259 -8.48 -13.74 -16.83
CA GLY A 259 -8.13 -13.72 -18.26
C GLY A 259 -6.64 -13.86 -18.55
N GLN A 260 -5.78 -13.93 -17.56
CA GLN A 260 -4.35 -14.16 -17.74
C GLN A 260 -4.05 -15.65 -17.91
N THR A 261 -2.99 -15.93 -18.64
CA THR A 261 -2.49 -17.31 -18.82
C THR A 261 -1.07 -17.41 -18.30
N VAL A 262 -0.85 -18.37 -17.42
CA VAL A 262 0.46 -18.68 -16.86
C VAL A 262 0.91 -20.02 -17.40
N TYR A 263 2.14 -20.08 -17.92
CA TYR A 263 2.74 -21.29 -18.45
C TYR A 263 3.83 -21.81 -17.49
N ASN A 264 4.05 -23.12 -17.51
CA ASN A 264 5.06 -23.79 -16.67
C ASN A 264 4.96 -23.34 -15.21
N LEU A 265 3.74 -23.27 -14.70
CA LEU A 265 3.49 -22.88 -13.31
C LEU A 265 3.96 -24.03 -12.38
N GLU A 266 4.79 -23.70 -11.42
CA GLU A 266 5.14 -24.57 -10.32
C GLU A 266 4.58 -24.01 -9.01
N LEU A 267 3.70 -24.79 -8.35
CA LEU A 267 3.21 -24.53 -7.00
C LEU A 267 4.05 -25.35 -6.01
N THR A 268 4.63 -24.67 -5.03
CA THR A 268 5.56 -25.28 -4.07
C THR A 268 5.10 -25.00 -2.64
N ASP A 269 5.15 -25.99 -1.79
CA ASP A 269 4.98 -25.91 -0.35
C ASP A 269 6.26 -26.39 0.34
N THR A 270 6.88 -25.54 1.16
CA THR A 270 8.11 -25.85 1.88
C THR A 270 7.78 -26.10 3.34
N LEU A 271 7.73 -27.38 3.69
CA LEU A 271 7.44 -27.83 5.05
C LEU A 271 8.62 -27.54 5.97
N PRO A 272 8.39 -26.89 7.12
CA PRO A 272 9.44 -26.72 8.13
C PRO A 272 9.84 -28.03 8.77
N ASP A 273 11.03 -28.07 9.34
CA ASP A 273 11.66 -29.26 9.89
C ASP A 273 10.85 -29.98 11.00
N GLU A 274 9.85 -29.32 11.55
CA GLU A 274 8.94 -29.85 12.57
C GLU A 274 7.69 -30.54 11.99
N VAL A 275 7.42 -30.37 10.69
CA VAL A 275 6.19 -30.84 10.05
C VAL A 275 6.45 -32.12 9.27
N GLN A 276 5.77 -33.19 9.65
CA GLN A 276 5.81 -34.47 8.94
C GLN A 276 4.68 -34.53 7.90
N TYR A 277 5.05 -34.66 6.65
CA TYR A 277 4.13 -34.96 5.54
C TYR A 277 3.56 -36.38 5.65
N ILE A 278 2.28 -36.53 5.29
CA ILE A 278 1.61 -37.84 5.23
C ILE A 278 1.31 -38.20 3.77
N SER A 279 0.41 -37.47 3.15
CA SER A 279 -0.04 -37.73 1.78
C SER A 279 -0.79 -36.53 1.18
N VAL A 280 -0.87 -36.47 -0.14
CA VAL A 280 -1.78 -35.57 -0.84
C VAL A 280 -3.20 -36.13 -0.78
N VAL A 281 -4.16 -35.27 -0.40
CA VAL A 281 -5.58 -35.57 -0.43
C VAL A 281 -6.17 -35.25 -1.80
N THR A 282 -5.85 -34.06 -2.30
CA THR A 282 -6.28 -33.64 -3.65
C THR A 282 -5.33 -32.59 -4.22
N ILE A 283 -5.21 -32.62 -5.53
CA ILE A 283 -4.64 -31.54 -6.34
C ILE A 283 -5.58 -31.29 -7.51
N SER A 284 -5.94 -30.06 -7.71
CA SER A 284 -6.82 -29.64 -8.81
C SER A 284 -6.37 -28.29 -9.35
N GLY A 285 -6.75 -27.98 -10.56
CA GLY A 285 -6.48 -26.68 -11.17
C GLY A 285 -7.20 -26.49 -12.48
N ASN A 286 -7.41 -25.25 -12.84
CA ASN A 286 -7.87 -24.83 -14.15
C ASN A 286 -6.69 -24.91 -15.15
N SER A 287 -6.29 -26.13 -15.48
CA SER A 287 -5.03 -26.47 -16.14
C SER A 287 -5.25 -27.32 -17.39
N SER A 288 -4.40 -27.18 -18.39
CA SER A 288 -4.32 -28.07 -19.56
C SER A 288 -3.70 -29.42 -19.24
N THR A 289 -3.04 -29.59 -18.12
CA THR A 289 -2.33 -30.81 -17.71
C THR A 289 -3.24 -31.74 -16.89
N THR A 290 -3.40 -32.99 -17.35
CA THR A 290 -4.13 -34.04 -16.60
C THR A 290 -3.52 -35.40 -16.87
N PRO A 291 -3.00 -36.12 -15.84
CA PRO A 291 -2.86 -35.73 -14.45
C PRO A 291 -1.80 -34.66 -14.24
N ILE A 292 -1.96 -33.87 -13.16
CA ILE A 292 -1.00 -32.84 -12.78
C ILE A 292 0.24 -33.52 -12.18
N PRO A 293 1.43 -33.37 -12.77
CA PRO A 293 2.63 -34.10 -12.30
C PRO A 293 3.16 -33.50 -10.99
N GLN A 294 3.48 -34.38 -10.07
CA GLN A 294 4.23 -34.04 -8.87
C GLN A 294 5.72 -33.98 -9.22
N THR A 295 6.37 -32.86 -8.95
CA THR A 295 7.79 -32.62 -9.25
C THR A 295 8.69 -32.89 -8.05
N SER A 296 8.17 -32.69 -6.83
CA SER A 296 8.85 -33.01 -5.60
C SER A 296 7.89 -33.55 -4.55
N ALA A 297 8.34 -34.49 -3.72
CA ALA A 297 7.59 -35.01 -2.59
C ALA A 297 8.46 -35.03 -1.32
N PRO A 298 7.93 -34.56 -0.18
CA PRO A 298 8.59 -34.72 1.11
C PRO A 298 8.68 -36.18 1.50
N SER A 299 9.58 -36.51 2.43
CA SER A 299 9.63 -37.82 3.05
C SER A 299 8.39 -38.09 3.89
N THR A 300 7.86 -39.34 3.82
CA THR A 300 6.78 -39.82 4.71
C THR A 300 7.30 -40.35 6.05
N THR A 301 8.61 -40.37 6.24
CA THR A 301 9.28 -40.97 7.43
C THR A 301 10.20 -39.97 8.14
N SER A 302 10.45 -38.83 7.58
CA SER A 302 11.28 -37.74 8.15
C SER A 302 10.60 -36.42 7.95
N PRO A 303 10.52 -35.52 8.98
CA PRO A 303 9.91 -34.22 8.87
C PRO A 303 10.63 -33.28 7.89
N GLY A 304 9.94 -32.23 7.47
CA GLY A 304 10.46 -31.23 6.53
C GLY A 304 10.38 -31.68 5.08
N GLY A 305 10.94 -30.85 4.21
CA GLY A 305 11.02 -31.11 2.78
C GLY A 305 10.09 -30.25 1.94
N THR A 306 10.05 -30.54 0.63
CA THR A 306 9.33 -29.71 -0.34
C THR A 306 8.32 -30.57 -1.11
N LEU A 307 7.08 -30.08 -1.19
CA LEU A 307 6.02 -30.62 -2.02
C LEU A 307 5.78 -29.67 -3.19
N SER A 308 5.98 -30.14 -4.44
CA SER A 308 5.80 -29.33 -5.63
C SER A 308 4.96 -30.03 -6.69
N TYR A 309 4.16 -29.23 -7.40
CA TYR A 309 3.36 -29.64 -8.55
C TYR A 309 3.55 -28.68 -9.73
N ALA A 310 3.68 -29.23 -10.92
CA ALA A 310 3.84 -28.48 -12.16
C ALA A 310 2.54 -28.51 -13.00
N PHE A 311 2.24 -27.37 -13.61
CA PHE A 311 1.11 -27.18 -14.51
C PHE A 311 1.64 -26.60 -15.83
N ASP A 312 1.33 -27.23 -16.96
CA ASP A 312 1.78 -26.72 -18.27
C ASP A 312 1.20 -25.34 -18.57
N GLN A 313 -0.08 -25.17 -18.25
CA GLN A 313 -0.82 -23.93 -18.47
C GLN A 313 -1.97 -23.81 -17.47
N VAL A 314 -2.10 -22.65 -16.84
CA VAL A 314 -3.23 -22.30 -15.99
C VAL A 314 -3.85 -21.02 -16.54
N ILE A 315 -5.19 -21.04 -16.75
CA ILE A 315 -5.97 -19.88 -17.19
C ILE A 315 -6.67 -19.30 -15.97
N GLY A 316 -6.39 -18.04 -15.68
CA GLY A 316 -6.91 -17.34 -14.50
C GLY A 316 -8.38 -16.96 -14.64
N THR A 317 -9.11 -17.14 -13.54
CA THR A 317 -10.48 -16.66 -13.36
C THR A 317 -10.60 -15.62 -12.24
N GLY A 318 -9.51 -15.39 -11.50
CA GLY A 318 -9.51 -14.56 -10.29
C GLY A 318 -10.05 -15.28 -9.06
N SER A 319 -10.40 -16.57 -9.20
CA SER A 319 -10.91 -17.37 -8.09
C SER A 319 -9.78 -18.03 -7.29
N ASP A 320 -9.90 -18.06 -5.97
CA ASP A 320 -8.98 -18.80 -5.09
C ASP A 320 -8.92 -20.31 -5.40
N ASN A 321 -9.77 -20.81 -6.31
CA ASN A 321 -9.81 -22.21 -6.74
C ASN A 321 -9.24 -22.44 -8.14
N ASP A 322 -8.55 -21.45 -8.75
CA ASP A 322 -7.87 -21.69 -10.03
C ASP A 322 -6.83 -22.80 -9.91
N VAL A 323 -6.17 -22.89 -8.74
CA VAL A 323 -5.37 -24.07 -8.32
C VAL A 323 -5.61 -24.33 -6.84
N GLN A 324 -5.74 -25.60 -6.47
CA GLN A 324 -5.88 -26.01 -5.08
C GLN A 324 -5.07 -27.28 -4.80
N LEU A 325 -4.27 -27.25 -3.75
CA LEU A 325 -3.53 -28.38 -3.20
C LEU A 325 -3.97 -28.62 -1.76
N VAL A 326 -4.40 -29.84 -1.44
CA VAL A 326 -4.72 -30.28 -0.08
C VAL A 326 -3.87 -31.48 0.27
N PHE A 327 -3.17 -31.40 1.38
CA PHE A 327 -2.33 -32.51 1.86
C PHE A 327 -2.37 -32.65 3.38
N ASP A 328 -2.20 -33.88 3.86
CA ASP A 328 -2.23 -34.20 5.27
C ASP A 328 -0.84 -34.15 5.89
N TYR A 329 -0.80 -33.72 7.13
CA TYR A 329 0.41 -33.58 7.92
C TYR A 329 0.12 -33.79 9.43
N TYR A 330 1.20 -33.89 10.20
CA TYR A 330 1.18 -33.71 11.65
C TYR A 330 2.48 -33.00 12.10
N VAL A 331 2.47 -32.40 13.28
CA VAL A 331 3.70 -31.87 13.90
C VAL A 331 4.45 -33.05 14.54
N ALA A 332 5.68 -33.27 14.12
CA ALA A 332 6.51 -34.37 14.63
C ALA A 332 6.88 -34.15 16.11
N GLN A 333 7.19 -35.22 16.82
CA GLN A 333 7.74 -35.13 18.17
C GLN A 333 9.21 -34.69 18.17
N GLN A 334 9.94 -35.07 17.14
CA GLN A 334 11.31 -34.64 16.87
C GLN A 334 11.39 -34.04 15.48
N ASP A 335 12.15 -32.96 15.34
CA ASP A 335 12.38 -32.27 14.07
C ASP A 335 13.31 -33.12 13.14
N ALA A 336 13.56 -32.60 11.94
CA ALA A 336 14.43 -33.25 10.95
C ALA A 336 15.86 -33.49 11.47
N ASN A 337 16.29 -32.80 12.53
CA ASN A 337 17.61 -32.94 13.15
C ASN A 337 17.59 -33.84 14.40
N GLY A 338 16.44 -34.48 14.71
CA GLY A 338 16.26 -35.34 15.88
C GLY A 338 16.13 -34.58 17.20
N GLN A 339 15.86 -33.27 17.17
CA GLN A 339 15.63 -32.48 18.38
C GLN A 339 14.14 -32.51 18.74
N ASP A 340 13.83 -32.59 20.03
CA ASP A 340 12.44 -32.54 20.48
C ASP A 340 11.80 -31.17 20.09
N VAL A 341 10.71 -31.22 19.32
CA VAL A 341 9.97 -30.02 18.90
C VAL A 341 9.45 -29.25 20.11
N ILE A 342 8.98 -29.97 21.12
CA ILE A 342 8.65 -29.41 22.43
C ILE A 342 9.46 -30.16 23.48
N PRO A 343 10.43 -29.54 24.15
CA PRO A 343 11.23 -30.21 25.17
C PRO A 343 10.37 -30.77 26.31
N LEU A 344 10.64 -32.00 26.69
CA LEU A 344 9.91 -32.68 27.75
C LEU A 344 10.00 -31.93 29.10
N GLY A 345 8.89 -31.86 29.80
CA GLY A 345 8.81 -31.29 31.14
C GLY A 345 8.78 -29.77 31.24
N THR A 346 8.81 -29.05 30.11
CA THR A 346 8.82 -27.58 30.12
C THR A 346 7.43 -26.93 30.04
N GLY A 347 6.37 -27.70 29.69
CA GLY A 347 5.05 -27.12 29.39
C GLY A 347 5.10 -26.12 28.22
N GLY A 348 6.11 -26.26 27.36
CA GLY A 348 6.43 -25.29 26.33
C GLY A 348 5.48 -25.28 25.15
N THR A 349 5.58 -24.24 24.37
CA THR A 349 4.91 -24.09 23.08
C THR A 349 5.94 -23.73 22.02
N LYS A 350 5.68 -24.11 20.76
CA LYS A 350 6.50 -23.70 19.62
C LYS A 350 5.61 -23.24 18.48
N THR A 351 5.84 -22.03 18.00
CA THR A 351 5.20 -21.55 16.76
C THR A 351 5.97 -22.06 15.56
N ILE A 352 5.24 -22.63 14.63
CA ILE A 352 5.75 -23.25 13.39
C ILE A 352 5.05 -22.54 12.24
N THR A 353 5.82 -22.03 11.28
CA THR A 353 5.27 -21.36 10.10
C THR A 353 5.59 -22.19 8.86
N ASN A 354 4.54 -22.57 8.13
CA ASN A 354 4.66 -23.25 6.86
C ASN A 354 4.35 -22.31 5.70
N ASN A 355 5.21 -22.30 4.66
CA ASN A 355 5.19 -21.35 3.56
C ASN A 355 4.87 -22.03 2.24
N SER A 356 4.11 -21.35 1.39
CA SER A 356 3.85 -21.74 0.00
C SER A 356 4.35 -20.67 -0.96
N SER A 357 4.75 -21.07 -2.15
CA SER A 357 5.17 -20.18 -3.23
C SER A 357 4.71 -20.70 -4.59
N ALA A 358 4.64 -19.82 -5.56
CA ALA A 358 4.37 -20.16 -6.94
C ALA A 358 5.30 -19.39 -7.88
N THR A 359 5.70 -20.04 -8.99
CA THR A 359 6.51 -19.43 -10.05
C THR A 359 6.02 -19.90 -11.40
N GLY A 360 5.91 -19.02 -12.37
CA GLY A 360 5.46 -19.36 -13.71
C GLY A 360 5.94 -18.37 -14.76
N LEU A 361 5.67 -18.67 -16.02
CA LEU A 361 5.97 -17.83 -17.16
C LEU A 361 4.71 -17.09 -17.60
N TRP A 362 4.82 -15.78 -17.75
CA TRP A 362 3.72 -14.90 -18.19
C TRP A 362 4.17 -14.01 -19.33
N THR A 363 3.24 -13.70 -20.23
CA THR A 363 3.43 -12.73 -21.31
C THR A 363 2.25 -11.79 -21.30
N SER A 364 2.51 -10.48 -21.22
CA SER A 364 1.48 -9.46 -21.32
C SER A 364 0.73 -9.58 -22.66
N SER A 365 -0.55 -9.32 -22.67
CA SER A 365 -1.35 -9.21 -23.90
C SER A 365 -1.01 -7.93 -24.69
N ASN A 366 -0.34 -6.98 -24.07
CA ASN A 366 0.11 -5.74 -24.72
C ASN A 366 1.23 -6.03 -25.73
N PRO A 367 1.03 -5.80 -27.04
CA PRO A 367 2.03 -6.08 -28.07
C PRO A 367 3.32 -5.27 -27.92
N ASN A 368 3.30 -4.18 -27.17
CA ASN A 368 4.48 -3.38 -26.86
C ASN A 368 5.31 -3.98 -25.71
N PHE A 369 4.80 -5.03 -25.07
CA PHE A 369 5.47 -5.74 -23.98
C PHE A 369 5.52 -7.27 -24.26
N PRO A 370 6.05 -7.71 -25.41
CA PRO A 370 5.91 -9.09 -25.87
C PRO A 370 6.84 -10.08 -25.17
N THR A 371 7.70 -9.63 -24.29
CA THR A 371 8.71 -10.51 -23.67
C THR A 371 8.07 -11.37 -22.61
N GLN A 372 8.17 -12.70 -22.78
CA GLN A 372 7.84 -13.64 -21.71
C GLN A 372 8.76 -13.44 -20.52
N GLN A 373 8.18 -13.38 -19.34
CA GLN A 373 8.91 -13.17 -18.09
C GLN A 373 8.54 -14.22 -17.05
N THR A 374 9.50 -14.53 -16.18
CA THR A 374 9.24 -15.35 -15.00
C THR A 374 8.62 -14.45 -13.92
N VAL A 375 7.47 -14.86 -13.40
CA VAL A 375 6.78 -14.19 -12.31
C VAL A 375 6.68 -15.16 -11.13
N SER A 376 6.99 -14.66 -9.94
CA SER A 376 6.86 -15.43 -8.69
C SER A 376 5.80 -14.80 -7.80
N SER A 377 5.19 -15.60 -6.93
CA SER A 377 4.34 -15.09 -5.86
C SER A 377 5.13 -14.18 -4.93
N ASN A 378 4.46 -13.24 -4.27
CA ASN A 378 5.11 -12.41 -3.28
C ASN A 378 5.48 -13.24 -2.05
N ALA A 379 6.79 -13.39 -1.80
CA ALA A 379 7.31 -14.16 -0.66
C ALA A 379 6.95 -13.53 0.71
N SER A 380 6.60 -12.25 0.72
CA SER A 380 6.21 -11.51 1.94
C SER A 380 4.71 -11.48 2.16
N ASP A 381 3.90 -12.09 1.27
CA ASP A 381 2.45 -12.14 1.45
C ASP A 381 2.11 -13.03 2.66
N PRO A 382 1.53 -12.48 3.73
CA PRO A 382 1.16 -13.26 4.91
C PRO A 382 0.11 -14.33 4.61
N ASN A 383 -0.67 -14.19 3.52
CA ASN A 383 -1.66 -15.18 3.13
C ASN A 383 -1.04 -16.45 2.53
N SER A 384 0.20 -16.38 2.02
CA SER A 384 0.94 -17.55 1.52
C SER A 384 1.51 -18.43 2.64
N GLN A 385 1.34 -18.04 3.90
CA GLN A 385 1.89 -18.65 5.09
C GLN A 385 0.78 -19.09 6.03
N TYR A 386 1.07 -20.12 6.83
CA TYR A 386 0.21 -20.51 7.94
C TYR A 386 1.06 -20.79 9.18
N ALA A 387 0.79 -20.06 10.25
CA ALA A 387 1.42 -20.26 11.54
C ALA A 387 0.51 -21.09 12.46
N LEU A 388 1.07 -22.12 13.05
CA LEU A 388 0.40 -22.93 14.09
C LEU A 388 1.28 -23.01 15.33
N THR A 389 0.65 -23.28 16.48
CA THR A 389 1.33 -23.46 17.75
C THR A 389 1.28 -24.93 18.17
N ALA A 390 2.43 -25.57 18.23
CA ALA A 390 2.56 -26.89 18.85
C ALA A 390 2.58 -26.75 20.38
N ARG A 391 1.86 -27.63 21.06
CA ARG A 391 1.75 -27.66 22.52
C ARG A 391 1.99 -29.05 23.06
N THR A 392 2.47 -29.15 24.30
CA THR A 392 2.60 -30.45 25.01
C THR A 392 1.24 -31.11 25.19
N VAL A 393 0.19 -30.31 25.42
CA VAL A 393 -1.21 -30.75 25.52
C VAL A 393 -2.06 -29.75 24.74
N ALA A 394 -2.75 -30.22 23.73
CA ALA A 394 -3.77 -29.44 23.02
C ALA A 394 -5.17 -29.89 23.49
N LEU A 395 -5.95 -28.97 24.01
CA LEU A 395 -7.34 -29.19 24.37
C LEU A 395 -8.23 -28.63 23.26
N GLN A 396 -8.96 -29.51 22.61
CA GLN A 396 -9.98 -29.10 21.66
C GLN A 396 -11.34 -29.05 22.36
N LYS A 397 -11.95 -27.88 22.38
CA LYS A 397 -13.33 -27.69 22.84
C LYS A 397 -14.26 -27.69 21.63
N GLY A 398 -15.04 -28.74 21.49
CA GLY A 398 -16.14 -28.79 20.53
C GLY A 398 -17.46 -28.36 21.15
N PHE A 399 -18.41 -27.96 20.35
CA PHE A 399 -19.79 -27.78 20.78
C PHE A 399 -20.77 -28.45 19.80
N THR A 400 -21.90 -28.83 20.32
CA THR A 400 -23.05 -29.26 19.51
C THR A 400 -24.23 -28.33 19.82
N ASN A 401 -24.73 -27.66 18.80
CA ASN A 401 -25.96 -26.91 18.91
C ASN A 401 -27.14 -27.91 18.88
N LEU A 402 -27.84 -28.05 20.00
CA LEU A 402 -28.92 -28.99 20.14
C LEU A 402 -30.25 -28.47 19.58
N THR A 403 -30.36 -27.16 19.43
CA THR A 403 -31.58 -26.50 18.94
C THR A 403 -31.57 -26.40 17.42
N ASN A 404 -30.47 -25.94 16.85
CA ASN A 404 -30.31 -25.74 15.41
C ASN A 404 -28.92 -26.20 14.94
N PRO A 405 -28.82 -27.09 13.93
CA PRO A 405 -27.53 -27.42 13.33
C PRO A 405 -26.89 -26.18 12.67
N GLY A 406 -25.67 -25.85 13.05
CA GLY A 406 -24.91 -24.72 12.49
C GLY A 406 -24.41 -23.75 13.56
N SER A 407 -24.06 -22.51 13.11
CA SER A 407 -23.53 -21.48 14.00
C SER A 407 -24.57 -21.11 15.10
N PRO A 408 -24.15 -21.05 16.38
CA PRO A 408 -25.02 -20.72 17.49
C PRO A 408 -25.66 -19.33 17.34
N LYS A 409 -26.92 -19.26 17.77
CA LYS A 409 -27.69 -18.02 17.86
C LYS A 409 -28.14 -17.80 19.29
N ALA A 410 -28.55 -16.57 19.61
CA ALA A 410 -29.12 -16.27 20.93
C ALA A 410 -30.39 -17.14 21.20
N GLY A 411 -30.39 -17.84 22.33
CA GLY A 411 -31.47 -18.76 22.72
C GLY A 411 -31.26 -20.23 22.34
N ASP A 412 -30.19 -20.58 21.64
CA ASP A 412 -29.84 -21.96 21.33
C ASP A 412 -29.28 -22.69 22.57
N GLU A 413 -29.62 -23.97 22.72
CA GLU A 413 -29.01 -24.86 23.69
C GLU A 413 -27.72 -25.47 23.11
N ILE A 414 -26.60 -25.26 23.80
CA ILE A 414 -25.28 -25.68 23.37
C ILE A 414 -24.73 -26.73 24.35
N ARG A 415 -24.29 -27.86 23.80
CA ARG A 415 -23.52 -28.87 24.54
C ARG A 415 -22.05 -28.75 24.18
N TYR A 416 -21.22 -28.62 25.21
CA TYR A 416 -19.75 -28.61 25.08
C TYR A 416 -19.17 -29.97 25.40
#